data_9b74f9bf0c078bef7477876f23184820
#
_entry.id   9b74f9bf0c078bef7477876f23184820
#
_cell.length_a   1.000
_cell.length_b   1.000
_cell.length_c   1.000
_cell.angle_alpha   90.00
_cell.angle_beta   90.00
_cell.angle_gamma   90.00
#
_symmetry.space_group_name_H-M   'P 1'
#
loop_
_entity.id
_entity.type
_entity.pdbx_description
1 polymer ?
#
loop_
_entity_poly.entity_id
_entity_poly.type
_entity_poly.pdbx_seq_one_letter_code
_entity_poly.pdbx_strand_id
1 'polypeptide(L)'
;GNILEPSMGIGAFFAHKPSSFDLNSAKLYGVELDALTGRIARQLYQKARIQVTGFEKADLPDSFFDCAVGNVPFGDFSVSDRVYDKLHFRIHDYFLAKTIDKVRTGGIIAMITTSGTLDKKSDSVRKYIDARCDLIGAVRLPNTAFKQNAGTEAMADILFLQKRDRLAERDESWLHIGQTTDGIPINQYFAEHPGMVCGTIQMKSGPHGPIPTCAPITESSLEEQLDRALSHLSATLTKPDLAVVEEEPDMAVIEADPSVRNFSYTLKDGKIYFRTNSVMKEMRLGVTAAHRVRQLIALRDTVHELLQAQLDDQPDAEIHRLQTQLKKQYDTYTHAHGLINSRGSALAFQDDSSYYLLCSLENVDENGKLKGLSDIFTKRTIRSTKPADHADTASDALALSIGEKACVDMPYMMQLTGKSEDEIVAELTGVIFDDPLEKNAEGGPVYHTADEYLSGNVRKKLEVARLAAAQDSRFRGHVEALEQVQPKDLD
;
A
#
# COMPACT_ATOMS: atom_id res chain seq x y z
N GLY A 1 21.35 -5.74 -3.57
CA GLY A 1 20.19 -4.87 -3.34
C GLY A 1 18.87 -5.61 -3.51
N ASN A 2 17.78 -5.01 -3.05
CA ASN A 2 16.43 -5.55 -3.17
C ASN A 2 15.72 -4.87 -4.35
N ILE A 3 15.22 -5.67 -5.30
CA ILE A 3 14.54 -5.16 -6.50
C ILE A 3 13.10 -5.63 -6.51
N LEU A 4 12.16 -4.71 -6.74
CA LEU A 4 10.73 -4.96 -6.82
C LEU A 4 10.21 -4.83 -8.24
N GLU A 5 9.41 -5.79 -8.69
CA GLU A 5 8.55 -5.71 -9.87
C GLU A 5 7.08 -5.87 -9.42
N PRO A 6 6.31 -4.77 -9.30
CA PRO A 6 4.98 -4.78 -8.63
C PRO A 6 3.85 -5.34 -9.49
N SER A 7 4.07 -5.56 -10.79
CA SER A 7 3.15 -6.20 -11.75
C SER A 7 3.98 -6.98 -12.76
N MET A 8 4.54 -8.11 -12.29
CA MET A 8 5.67 -8.73 -12.98
C MET A 8 5.29 -9.57 -14.20
N GLY A 9 4.04 -9.94 -14.37
CA GLY A 9 3.70 -10.91 -15.40
C GLY A 9 4.51 -12.19 -15.22
N ILE A 10 5.15 -12.64 -16.29
CA ILE A 10 6.10 -13.75 -16.25
C ILE A 10 7.54 -13.33 -15.88
N GLY A 11 7.77 -12.05 -15.53
CA GLY A 11 9.08 -11.51 -15.11
C GLY A 11 10.00 -11.11 -16.25
N ALA A 12 9.49 -10.40 -17.23
CA ALA A 12 10.27 -9.96 -18.40
C ALA A 12 11.46 -9.07 -18.01
N PHE A 13 11.29 -8.18 -17.02
CA PHE A 13 12.39 -7.34 -16.54
C PHE A 13 13.47 -8.14 -15.82
N PHE A 14 13.11 -9.24 -15.15
CA PHE A 14 14.10 -10.14 -14.54
C PHE A 14 14.86 -10.98 -15.58
N ALA A 15 14.21 -11.30 -16.72
CA ALA A 15 14.84 -12.06 -17.81
C ALA A 15 15.87 -11.22 -18.58
N HIS A 16 15.56 -9.94 -18.84
CA HIS A 16 16.35 -9.07 -19.73
C HIS A 16 17.32 -8.17 -18.96
N LYS A 17 17.93 -8.70 -17.91
CA LYS A 17 18.95 -7.99 -17.13
C LYS A 17 20.23 -7.76 -17.92
N PRO A 18 20.95 -6.65 -17.68
CA PRO A 18 22.29 -6.47 -18.25
C PRO A 18 23.27 -7.58 -17.83
N SER A 19 24.21 -7.93 -18.70
CA SER A 19 25.25 -8.94 -18.39
C SER A 19 26.14 -8.55 -17.20
N SER A 20 26.30 -7.24 -16.95
CA SER A 20 27.02 -6.69 -15.81
C SER A 20 26.27 -6.81 -14.49
N PHE A 21 24.99 -7.22 -14.52
CA PHE A 21 24.16 -7.31 -13.33
C PHE A 21 24.30 -8.69 -12.66
N ASP A 22 24.91 -8.72 -11.48
CA ASP A 22 25.05 -9.94 -10.70
C ASP A 22 23.78 -10.27 -9.92
N LEU A 23 23.05 -11.28 -10.38
CA LEU A 23 21.86 -11.79 -9.68
C LEU A 23 22.16 -12.41 -8.32
N ASN A 24 23.40 -12.83 -8.06
CA ASN A 24 23.73 -13.42 -6.77
C ASN A 24 23.79 -12.36 -5.66
N SER A 25 24.05 -11.10 -6.03
CA SER A 25 24.06 -9.96 -5.11
C SER A 25 22.70 -9.27 -5.00
N ALA A 26 21.71 -9.60 -5.85
CA ALA A 26 20.38 -8.98 -5.86
C ALA A 26 19.31 -9.96 -5.39
N LYS A 27 18.42 -9.47 -4.55
CA LYS A 27 17.20 -10.19 -4.14
C LYS A 27 16.02 -9.65 -4.94
N LEU A 28 15.37 -10.54 -5.69
CA LEU A 28 14.25 -10.21 -6.55
C LEU A 28 12.92 -10.46 -5.86
N TYR A 29 12.03 -9.50 -5.95
CA TYR A 29 10.67 -9.54 -5.41
C TYR A 29 9.69 -9.20 -6.51
N GLY A 30 8.64 -10.02 -6.65
CA GLY A 30 7.62 -9.81 -7.66
C GLY A 30 6.23 -9.94 -7.07
N VAL A 31 5.29 -9.19 -7.64
CA VAL A 31 3.86 -9.33 -7.36
C VAL A 31 3.15 -9.58 -8.69
N GLU A 32 2.26 -10.57 -8.73
CA GLU A 32 1.45 -10.89 -9.90
C GLU A 32 0.04 -11.27 -9.47
N LEU A 33 -0.95 -10.63 -10.09
CA LEU A 33 -2.35 -10.87 -9.77
C LEU A 33 -2.85 -12.20 -10.35
N ASP A 34 -2.48 -12.50 -11.59
CA ASP A 34 -2.95 -13.71 -12.27
C ASP A 34 -2.27 -14.96 -11.72
N ALA A 35 -3.09 -15.92 -11.29
CA ALA A 35 -2.60 -17.11 -10.62
C ALA A 35 -1.75 -18.01 -11.55
N LEU A 36 -2.08 -18.10 -12.84
CA LEU A 36 -1.33 -18.93 -13.77
C LEU A 36 0.02 -18.29 -14.08
N THR A 37 0.00 -17.02 -14.45
CA THR A 37 1.18 -16.21 -14.78
C THR A 37 2.16 -16.15 -13.59
N GLY A 38 1.64 -15.92 -12.38
CA GLY A 38 2.45 -15.89 -11.17
C GLY A 38 3.07 -17.25 -10.81
N ARG A 39 2.37 -18.35 -11.08
CA ARG A 39 2.94 -19.71 -10.93
C ARG A 39 4.05 -19.99 -11.94
N ILE A 40 3.88 -19.54 -13.18
CA ILE A 40 4.95 -19.64 -14.20
C ILE A 40 6.18 -18.84 -13.74
N ALA A 41 5.99 -17.60 -13.31
CA ALA A 41 7.06 -16.76 -12.80
C ALA A 41 7.82 -17.41 -11.64
N ARG A 42 7.12 -18.04 -10.68
CA ARG A 42 7.75 -18.78 -9.58
C ARG A 42 8.63 -19.94 -10.05
N GLN A 43 8.26 -20.60 -11.13
CA GLN A 43 9.09 -21.68 -11.71
C GLN A 43 10.32 -21.14 -12.44
N LEU A 44 10.18 -20.02 -13.15
CA LEU A 44 11.28 -19.38 -13.86
C LEU A 44 12.30 -18.75 -12.89
N TYR A 45 11.84 -18.16 -11.79
CA TYR A 45 12.68 -17.41 -10.85
C TYR A 45 12.62 -18.01 -9.44
N GLN A 46 13.11 -19.22 -9.26
CA GLN A 46 13.02 -19.99 -8.01
C GLN A 46 13.67 -19.30 -6.78
N LYS A 47 14.64 -18.42 -7.02
CA LYS A 47 15.32 -17.62 -5.99
C LYS A 47 14.59 -16.31 -5.67
N ALA A 48 13.63 -15.90 -6.51
CA ALA A 48 12.85 -14.69 -6.29
C ALA A 48 11.70 -14.92 -5.31
N ARG A 49 11.33 -13.87 -4.59
CA ARG A 49 10.17 -13.86 -3.69
C ARG A 49 8.97 -13.32 -4.45
N ILE A 50 8.13 -14.22 -4.96
CA ILE A 50 6.98 -13.86 -5.79
C ILE A 50 5.69 -14.08 -5.01
N GLN A 51 4.91 -13.01 -4.83
CA GLN A 51 3.57 -13.06 -4.24
C GLN A 51 2.53 -13.09 -5.37
N VAL A 52 1.71 -14.13 -5.38
CA VAL A 52 0.60 -14.26 -6.35
C VAL A 52 -0.65 -13.72 -5.68
N THR A 53 -0.86 -12.43 -5.83
CA THR A 53 -1.94 -11.67 -5.21
C THR A 53 -2.05 -10.29 -5.86
N GLY A 54 -3.14 -9.56 -5.59
CA GLY A 54 -3.22 -8.15 -5.97
C GLY A 54 -2.21 -7.30 -5.20
N PHE A 55 -1.70 -6.24 -5.83
CA PHE A 55 -0.70 -5.37 -5.20
C PHE A 55 -1.24 -4.71 -3.93
N GLU A 56 -2.56 -4.47 -3.84
CA GLU A 56 -3.23 -3.94 -2.65
C GLU A 56 -3.10 -4.85 -1.42
N LYS A 57 -2.98 -6.18 -1.65
CA LYS A 57 -2.88 -7.20 -0.61
C LYS A 57 -1.46 -7.73 -0.42
N ALA A 58 -0.51 -7.28 -1.25
CA ALA A 58 0.87 -7.75 -1.17
C ALA A 58 1.52 -7.30 0.14
N ASP A 59 2.09 -8.26 0.87
CA ASP A 59 2.86 -8.03 2.09
C ASP A 59 4.30 -7.66 1.73
N LEU A 60 4.51 -6.36 1.57
CA LEU A 60 5.80 -5.76 1.21
C LEU A 60 6.13 -4.64 2.20
N PRO A 61 7.33 -4.65 2.78
CA PRO A 61 7.75 -3.61 3.70
C PRO A 61 7.94 -2.27 2.99
N ASP A 62 7.63 -1.18 3.70
CA ASP A 62 7.89 0.17 3.23
C ASP A 62 9.39 0.51 3.32
N SER A 63 9.84 1.40 2.42
CA SER A 63 11.23 1.88 2.37
C SER A 63 12.29 0.76 2.36
N PHE A 64 11.99 -0.34 1.69
CA PHE A 64 12.81 -1.55 1.71
C PHE A 64 13.57 -1.80 0.41
N PHE A 65 13.02 -1.43 -0.74
CA PHE A 65 13.59 -1.77 -2.03
C PHE A 65 14.59 -0.72 -2.49
N ASP A 66 15.74 -1.17 -2.99
CA ASP A 66 16.76 -0.29 -3.59
C ASP A 66 16.30 0.21 -4.95
N CYS A 67 15.57 -0.62 -5.67
CA CYS A 67 15.05 -0.31 -6.99
C CYS A 67 13.67 -0.94 -7.19
N ALA A 68 12.81 -0.25 -7.92
CA ALA A 68 11.59 -0.82 -8.46
C ALA A 68 11.55 -0.62 -9.98
N VAL A 69 11.23 -1.69 -10.70
CA VAL A 69 11.11 -1.69 -12.17
C VAL A 69 9.81 -2.36 -12.57
N GLY A 70 9.20 -1.93 -13.65
CA GLY A 70 8.03 -2.63 -14.14
C GLY A 70 7.20 -1.83 -15.13
N ASN A 71 6.17 -2.50 -15.65
CA ASN A 71 5.12 -1.89 -16.44
C ASN A 71 3.83 -1.96 -15.62
N VAL A 72 3.32 -0.81 -15.17
CA VAL A 72 2.10 -0.77 -14.36
C VAL A 72 0.87 -1.17 -15.21
N PRO A 73 -0.16 -1.79 -14.61
CA PRO A 73 -1.38 -2.08 -15.34
C PRO A 73 -2.08 -0.79 -15.78
N PHE A 74 -2.56 -0.77 -17.02
CA PHE A 74 -3.28 0.36 -17.61
C PHE A 74 -4.79 0.15 -17.47
N GLY A 75 -5.52 1.16 -17.02
CA GLY A 75 -6.97 1.06 -16.90
C GLY A 75 -7.61 2.31 -16.30
N ASP A 76 -8.91 2.45 -16.57
CA ASP A 76 -9.75 3.56 -16.11
C ASP A 76 -10.52 3.22 -14.82
N PHE A 77 -10.01 2.32 -14.03
CA PHE A 77 -10.58 1.90 -12.75
C PHE A 77 -9.61 2.17 -11.60
N SER A 78 -10.12 2.18 -10.40
CA SER A 78 -9.36 2.31 -9.14
C SER A 78 -9.34 0.99 -8.40
N VAL A 79 -8.30 0.77 -7.62
CA VAL A 79 -8.16 -0.38 -6.70
C VAL A 79 -8.44 0.13 -5.29
N SER A 80 -9.19 -0.64 -4.50
CA SER A 80 -9.40 -0.31 -3.09
C SER A 80 -8.21 -0.72 -2.25
N ASP A 81 -7.54 0.27 -1.68
CA ASP A 81 -6.46 0.14 -0.71
C ASP A 81 -6.61 1.26 0.32
N ARG A 82 -6.92 0.90 1.55
CA ARG A 82 -7.26 1.83 2.65
C ARG A 82 -6.29 3.00 2.80
N VAL A 83 -5.02 2.78 2.51
CA VAL A 83 -3.97 3.81 2.62
C VAL A 83 -4.10 4.85 1.52
N TYR A 84 -4.52 4.41 0.32
CA TYR A 84 -4.50 5.21 -0.91
C TYR A 84 -5.89 5.63 -1.40
N ASP A 85 -6.99 5.06 -0.85
CA ASP A 85 -8.38 5.32 -1.30
C ASP A 85 -8.72 6.82 -1.35
N LYS A 86 -8.24 7.60 -0.38
CA LYS A 86 -8.45 9.06 -0.32
C LYS A 86 -7.79 9.85 -1.45
N LEU A 87 -6.86 9.25 -2.19
CA LEU A 87 -6.18 9.88 -3.32
C LEU A 87 -6.99 9.80 -4.61
N HIS A 88 -7.97 8.87 -4.68
CA HIS A 88 -8.82 8.61 -5.83
C HIS A 88 -8.01 8.39 -7.13
N PHE A 89 -6.85 7.75 -7.01
CA PHE A 89 -5.98 7.48 -8.14
C PHE A 89 -6.51 6.31 -8.99
N ARG A 90 -6.31 6.41 -10.31
CA ARG A 90 -6.50 5.29 -11.22
C ARG A 90 -5.41 4.24 -10.97
N ILE A 91 -5.63 3.01 -11.44
CA ILE A 91 -4.76 1.88 -11.16
C ILE A 91 -3.28 2.16 -11.44
N HIS A 92 -2.94 2.77 -12.58
CA HIS A 92 -1.56 3.09 -12.94
C HIS A 92 -0.91 4.12 -11.97
N ASP A 93 -1.66 5.14 -11.55
CA ASP A 93 -1.20 6.14 -10.60
C ASP A 93 -1.09 5.57 -9.16
N TYR A 94 -2.03 4.67 -8.80
CA TYR A 94 -1.97 3.92 -7.54
C TYR A 94 -0.70 3.06 -7.44
N PHE A 95 -0.37 2.32 -8.52
CA PHE A 95 0.85 1.52 -8.57
C PHE A 95 2.10 2.37 -8.38
N LEU A 96 2.18 3.55 -9.00
CA LEU A 96 3.28 4.49 -8.77
C LEU A 96 3.34 4.95 -7.32
N ALA A 97 2.21 5.40 -6.75
CA ALA A 97 2.14 5.89 -5.38
C ALA A 97 2.60 4.82 -4.36
N LYS A 98 2.08 3.61 -4.47
CA LYS A 98 2.44 2.51 -3.56
C LYS A 98 3.89 2.06 -3.77
N THR A 99 4.37 2.01 -5.00
CA THR A 99 5.78 1.67 -5.29
C THR A 99 6.74 2.69 -4.67
N ILE A 100 6.42 3.98 -4.72
CA ILE A 100 7.22 5.03 -4.06
C ILE A 100 7.37 4.75 -2.57
N ASP A 101 6.30 4.34 -1.89
CA ASP A 101 6.36 4.05 -0.45
C ASP A 101 7.21 2.80 -0.16
N LYS A 102 7.22 1.81 -1.06
CA LYS A 102 8.00 0.58 -0.91
C LYS A 102 9.51 0.76 -1.16
N VAL A 103 9.88 1.70 -2.01
CA VAL A 103 11.29 2.00 -2.31
C VAL A 103 11.90 2.84 -1.18
N ARG A 104 13.16 2.54 -0.82
CA ARG A 104 13.89 3.27 0.22
C ARG A 104 14.30 4.69 -0.23
N THR A 105 14.65 5.51 0.70
CA THR A 105 15.31 6.81 0.44
C THR A 105 16.56 6.63 -0.43
N GLY A 106 16.68 7.47 -1.47
CA GLY A 106 17.74 7.40 -2.47
C GLY A 106 17.63 6.25 -3.46
N GLY A 107 16.61 5.38 -3.30
CA GLY A 107 16.32 4.29 -4.24
C GLY A 107 15.70 4.79 -5.54
N ILE A 108 15.81 3.98 -6.58
CA ILE A 108 15.40 4.31 -7.95
C ILE A 108 14.11 3.60 -8.32
N ILE A 109 13.25 4.29 -9.03
CA ILE A 109 12.02 3.78 -9.59
C ILE A 109 12.04 4.00 -11.10
N ALA A 110 11.94 2.93 -11.88
CA ALA A 110 11.86 2.97 -13.33
C ALA A 110 10.59 2.25 -13.78
N MET A 111 9.54 3.00 -14.08
CA MET A 111 8.23 2.43 -14.36
C MET A 111 7.67 2.91 -15.69
N ILE A 112 7.12 1.97 -16.45
CA ILE A 112 6.32 2.28 -17.63
C ILE A 112 4.88 2.54 -17.17
N THR A 113 4.35 3.69 -17.55
CA THR A 113 2.99 4.12 -17.23
C THR A 113 2.28 4.70 -18.45
N THR A 114 0.99 5.01 -18.34
CA THR A 114 0.27 5.69 -19.42
C THR A 114 0.71 7.14 -19.55
N SER A 115 0.67 7.72 -20.74
CA SER A 115 0.88 9.15 -20.94
C SER A 115 -0.08 10.02 -20.08
N GLY A 116 -1.23 9.47 -19.70
CA GLY A 116 -2.18 10.12 -18.82
C GLY A 116 -1.61 10.50 -17.44
N THR A 117 -0.58 9.82 -16.93
CA THR A 117 0.06 10.19 -15.68
C THR A 117 0.69 11.59 -15.76
N LEU A 118 1.34 11.90 -16.88
CA LEU A 118 2.00 13.19 -17.09
C LEU A 118 1.09 14.22 -17.77
N ASP A 119 0.23 13.81 -18.74
CA ASP A 119 -0.51 14.74 -19.61
C ASP A 119 -1.91 15.11 -19.11
N LYS A 120 -2.46 14.43 -18.08
CA LYS A 120 -3.81 14.78 -17.60
C LYS A 120 -3.86 16.19 -17.00
N LYS A 121 -5.02 16.87 -17.17
CA LYS A 121 -5.23 18.23 -16.65
C LYS A 121 -5.01 18.34 -15.13
N SER A 122 -5.49 17.33 -14.36
CA SER A 122 -5.24 17.28 -12.92
C SER A 122 -3.77 17.00 -12.67
N ASP A 123 -3.16 17.80 -11.83
CA ASP A 123 -1.76 17.68 -11.41
C ASP A 123 -1.57 16.86 -10.13
N SER A 124 -2.65 16.35 -9.55
CA SER A 124 -2.66 15.70 -8.23
C SER A 124 -1.64 14.55 -8.11
N VAL A 125 -1.54 13.68 -9.14
CA VAL A 125 -0.57 12.58 -9.13
C VAL A 125 0.85 13.10 -9.32
N ARG A 126 1.07 14.09 -10.18
CA ARG A 126 2.39 14.71 -10.38
C ARG A 126 2.88 15.38 -9.10
N LYS A 127 2.03 16.15 -8.42
CA LYS A 127 2.31 16.73 -7.10
C LYS A 127 2.59 15.67 -6.03
N TYR A 128 1.85 14.56 -6.03
CA TYR A 128 2.10 13.46 -5.10
C TYR A 128 3.49 12.86 -5.31
N ILE A 129 3.86 12.63 -6.58
CA ILE A 129 5.19 12.09 -6.95
C ILE A 129 6.27 13.11 -6.62
N ASP A 130 6.11 14.38 -7.05
CA ASP A 130 7.09 15.44 -6.83
C ASP A 130 7.33 15.72 -5.34
N ALA A 131 6.30 15.64 -4.51
CA ALA A 131 6.49 15.79 -3.07
C ALA A 131 7.42 14.71 -2.47
N ARG A 132 7.61 13.56 -3.13
CA ARG A 132 8.34 12.39 -2.60
C ARG A 132 9.59 12.00 -3.37
N CYS A 133 9.68 12.39 -4.63
CA CYS A 133 10.74 11.96 -5.54
C CYS A 133 11.30 13.11 -6.34
N ASP A 134 12.56 13.00 -6.74
CA ASP A 134 13.14 13.79 -7.82
C ASP A 134 12.84 13.08 -9.15
N LEU A 135 12.38 13.82 -10.14
CA LEU A 135 12.28 13.33 -11.51
C LEU A 135 13.69 13.31 -12.12
N ILE A 136 14.26 12.13 -12.30
CA ILE A 136 15.52 11.95 -13.03
C ILE A 136 15.29 12.22 -14.51
N GLY A 137 14.15 11.79 -15.03
CA GLY A 137 13.67 12.05 -16.36
C GLY A 137 12.50 11.18 -16.75
N ALA A 138 11.93 11.46 -17.92
CA ALA A 138 10.86 10.68 -18.51
C ALA A 138 11.12 10.48 -20.01
N VAL A 139 10.76 9.32 -20.53
CA VAL A 139 10.88 9.03 -21.98
C VAL A 139 9.51 8.65 -22.51
N ARG A 140 9.03 9.39 -23.52
CA ARG A 140 7.77 9.07 -24.21
C ARG A 140 7.98 8.09 -25.33
N LEU A 141 7.23 7.00 -25.27
CA LEU A 141 7.25 5.92 -26.26
C LEU A 141 6.24 6.18 -27.38
N PRO A 142 6.51 5.72 -28.61
CA PRO A 142 5.52 5.75 -29.68
C PRO A 142 4.34 4.83 -29.36
N ASN A 143 3.17 5.16 -29.87
CA ASN A 143 1.94 4.41 -29.64
C ASN A 143 1.99 2.95 -30.12
N THR A 144 2.97 2.61 -30.95
CA THR A 144 3.20 1.26 -31.47
C THR A 144 4.17 0.42 -30.65
N ALA A 145 4.77 0.98 -29.58
CA ALA A 145 5.78 0.31 -28.78
C ALA A 145 5.34 -1.07 -28.25
N PHE A 146 4.07 -1.24 -27.95
CA PHE A 146 3.51 -2.50 -27.42
C PHE A 146 2.67 -3.28 -28.45
N LYS A 147 2.59 -2.81 -29.71
CA LYS A 147 1.70 -3.40 -30.73
C LYS A 147 2.07 -4.86 -31.06
N GLN A 148 3.36 -5.16 -31.14
CA GLN A 148 3.83 -6.51 -31.48
C GLN A 148 3.64 -7.50 -30.33
N ASN A 149 3.84 -7.06 -29.09
CA ASN A 149 3.88 -7.95 -27.92
C ASN A 149 2.52 -8.04 -27.20
N ALA A 150 1.73 -6.97 -27.21
CA ALA A 150 0.44 -6.90 -26.51
C ALA A 150 -0.77 -6.60 -27.41
N GLY A 151 -0.56 -6.41 -28.70
CA GLY A 151 -1.64 -6.09 -29.66
C GLY A 151 -2.29 -4.73 -29.42
N THR A 152 -1.73 -3.88 -28.56
CA THR A 152 -2.34 -2.61 -28.12
C THR A 152 -1.55 -1.42 -28.67
N GLU A 153 -2.27 -0.44 -29.20
CA GLU A 153 -1.74 0.88 -29.54
C GLU A 153 -2.03 1.84 -28.40
N ALA A 154 -1.03 2.10 -27.56
CA ALA A 154 -1.14 3.01 -26.42
C ALA A 154 0.11 3.87 -26.29
N MET A 155 -0.06 5.17 -26.11
CA MET A 155 1.03 6.08 -25.78
C MET A 155 1.39 5.90 -24.30
N ALA A 156 2.66 5.63 -24.04
CA ALA A 156 3.16 5.36 -22.70
C ALA A 156 4.44 6.16 -22.43
N ASP A 157 4.74 6.35 -21.15
CA ASP A 157 5.93 7.01 -20.68
C ASP A 157 6.73 6.09 -19.76
N ILE A 158 8.05 6.15 -19.87
CA ILE A 158 8.96 5.54 -18.89
C ILE A 158 9.35 6.66 -17.92
N LEU A 159 9.00 6.53 -16.64
CA LEU A 159 9.37 7.45 -15.59
C LEU A 159 10.58 6.94 -14.82
N PHE A 160 11.59 7.78 -14.67
CA PHE A 160 12.75 7.54 -13.83
C PHE A 160 12.73 8.51 -12.65
N LEU A 161 12.55 7.96 -11.44
CA LEU A 161 12.39 8.73 -10.21
C LEU A 161 13.42 8.28 -9.19
N GLN A 162 13.88 9.22 -8.35
CA GLN A 162 14.67 8.92 -7.16
C GLN A 162 13.92 9.37 -5.91
N LYS A 163 13.71 8.45 -4.96
CA LYS A 163 12.98 8.77 -3.73
C LYS A 163 13.81 9.66 -2.82
N ARG A 164 13.20 10.75 -2.35
CA ARG A 164 13.81 11.69 -1.40
C ARG A 164 13.73 11.21 0.05
N ASP A 165 14.52 11.81 0.89
CA ASP A 165 14.56 11.56 2.33
C ASP A 165 13.43 12.28 3.09
N ARG A 166 12.80 13.28 2.48
CA ARG A 166 11.71 14.07 3.07
C ARG A 166 10.74 14.56 2.01
N LEU A 167 9.53 14.86 2.46
CA LEU A 167 8.54 15.53 1.61
C LEU A 167 9.02 16.97 1.31
N ALA A 168 8.86 17.38 0.06
CA ALA A 168 9.11 18.74 -0.37
C ALA A 168 7.99 19.19 -1.32
N GLU A 169 7.46 20.38 -1.12
CA GLU A 169 6.57 21.01 -2.08
C GLU A 169 7.43 21.90 -2.99
N ARG A 170 7.38 21.61 -4.28
CA ARG A 170 8.07 22.36 -5.32
C ARG A 170 7.06 22.71 -6.42
N ASP A 171 7.40 23.69 -7.23
CA ASP A 171 6.68 24.02 -8.45
C ASP A 171 7.60 23.77 -9.65
N GLU A 172 7.87 22.49 -9.88
CA GLU A 172 8.71 22.03 -11.00
C GLU A 172 7.93 22.10 -12.31
N SER A 173 8.61 22.39 -13.43
CA SER A 173 7.99 22.58 -14.74
C SER A 173 7.18 21.34 -15.19
N TRP A 174 7.64 20.14 -14.86
CA TRP A 174 6.96 18.89 -15.21
C TRP A 174 5.61 18.67 -14.51
N LEU A 175 5.26 19.48 -13.51
CA LEU A 175 3.93 19.48 -12.90
C LEU A 175 2.87 20.07 -13.83
N HIS A 176 3.26 20.87 -14.80
CA HIS A 176 2.39 21.65 -15.67
C HIS A 176 2.23 21.02 -17.05
N ILE A 177 1.17 21.43 -17.73
CA ILE A 177 0.92 21.11 -19.13
C ILE A 177 1.39 22.27 -19.99
N GLY A 178 2.30 21.97 -20.91
CA GLY A 178 2.79 22.87 -21.94
C GLY A 178 2.19 22.54 -23.29
N GLN A 179 2.89 22.97 -24.35
CA GLN A 179 2.51 22.70 -25.73
C GLN A 179 3.75 22.42 -26.58
N THR A 180 3.59 21.59 -27.60
CA THR A 180 4.60 21.46 -28.66
C THR A 180 4.67 22.74 -29.48
N THR A 181 5.66 22.86 -30.37
CA THR A 181 5.76 23.95 -31.35
C THR A 181 4.52 24.10 -32.21
N ASP A 182 3.79 23.02 -32.46
CA ASP A 182 2.55 22.99 -33.24
C ASP A 182 1.28 23.22 -32.39
N GLY A 183 1.45 23.59 -31.11
CA GLY A 183 0.34 23.91 -30.21
C GLY A 183 -0.40 22.69 -29.65
N ILE A 184 0.16 21.49 -29.75
CA ILE A 184 -0.45 20.28 -29.20
C ILE A 184 -0.13 20.19 -27.69
N PRO A 185 -1.15 20.04 -26.82
CA PRO A 185 -0.94 19.91 -25.38
C PRO A 185 -0.09 18.67 -25.05
N ILE A 186 0.94 18.86 -24.22
CA ILE A 186 1.85 17.84 -23.75
C ILE A 186 2.39 18.26 -22.39
N ASN A 187 2.88 17.32 -21.58
CA ASN A 187 3.56 17.71 -20.34
C ASN A 187 4.71 18.67 -20.63
N GLN A 188 4.87 19.70 -19.78
CA GLN A 188 5.89 20.73 -19.96
C GLN A 188 7.31 20.15 -20.06
N TYR A 189 7.58 19.07 -19.33
CA TYR A 189 8.85 18.35 -19.43
C TYR A 189 9.22 17.96 -20.88
N PHE A 190 8.28 17.39 -21.63
CA PHE A 190 8.53 16.98 -23.02
C PHE A 190 8.59 18.16 -23.98
N ALA A 191 7.89 19.24 -23.66
CA ALA A 191 8.02 20.48 -24.44
C ALA A 191 9.41 21.10 -24.30
N GLU A 192 10.00 21.03 -23.11
CA GLU A 192 11.36 21.51 -22.80
C GLU A 192 12.45 20.53 -23.23
N HIS A 193 12.14 19.21 -23.29
CA HIS A 193 13.08 18.16 -23.61
C HIS A 193 12.59 17.30 -24.79
N PRO A 194 12.49 17.85 -26.01
CA PRO A 194 11.96 17.13 -27.18
C PRO A 194 12.77 15.86 -27.52
N GLY A 195 14.04 15.80 -27.17
CA GLY A 195 14.88 14.60 -27.34
C GLY A 195 14.48 13.41 -26.48
N MET A 196 13.57 13.61 -25.49
CA MET A 196 13.01 12.55 -24.65
C MET A 196 11.74 11.94 -25.24
N VAL A 197 11.33 12.33 -26.44
CA VAL A 197 10.17 11.79 -27.15
C VAL A 197 10.67 10.86 -28.28
N CYS A 198 10.42 9.57 -28.15
CA CYS A 198 10.76 8.56 -29.15
C CYS A 198 9.70 8.45 -30.25
N GLY A 199 9.48 9.53 -30.97
CA GLY A 199 8.45 9.64 -31.99
C GLY A 199 8.08 11.08 -32.34
N THR A 200 6.99 11.24 -33.06
CA THR A 200 6.42 12.57 -33.41
C THR A 200 5.07 12.74 -32.74
N ILE A 201 4.91 13.83 -31.99
CA ILE A 201 3.63 14.17 -31.38
C ILE A 201 2.71 14.75 -32.45
N GLN A 202 1.55 14.16 -32.61
CA GLN A 202 0.52 14.59 -33.57
C GLN A 202 -0.89 14.35 -33.05
N MET A 203 -1.87 15.00 -33.65
CA MET A 203 -3.28 14.76 -33.34
C MET A 203 -3.81 13.57 -34.17
N LYS A 204 -4.47 12.62 -33.51
CA LYS A 204 -5.18 11.49 -34.13
C LYS A 204 -6.69 11.61 -33.84
N SER A 205 -7.51 11.17 -34.78
CA SER A 205 -8.97 11.09 -34.52
C SER A 205 -9.25 10.04 -33.47
N GLY A 206 -9.96 10.41 -32.42
CA GLY A 206 -10.38 9.54 -31.30
C GLY A 206 -11.90 9.49 -31.19
N PRO A 207 -12.48 8.61 -30.35
CA PRO A 207 -13.91 8.42 -30.17
C PRO A 207 -14.66 9.69 -29.72
N HIS A 208 -13.97 10.59 -29.01
CA HIS A 208 -14.52 11.82 -28.43
C HIS A 208 -13.90 13.09 -29.00
N GLY A 209 -13.27 13.01 -30.18
CA GLY A 209 -12.58 14.12 -30.83
C GLY A 209 -11.07 13.85 -30.99
N PRO A 210 -10.33 14.84 -31.56
CA PRO A 210 -8.89 14.70 -31.75
C PRO A 210 -8.15 14.51 -30.40
N ILE A 211 -7.26 13.53 -30.35
CA ILE A 211 -6.42 13.23 -29.17
C ILE A 211 -4.94 13.28 -29.55
N PRO A 212 -4.05 13.76 -28.68
CA PRO A 212 -2.62 13.68 -28.89
C PRO A 212 -2.15 12.23 -28.96
N THR A 213 -1.23 11.93 -29.85
CA THR A 213 -0.57 10.63 -29.95
C THR A 213 0.89 10.82 -30.32
N CYS A 214 1.73 9.84 -29.99
CA CYS A 214 3.12 9.78 -30.42
C CYS A 214 3.25 8.75 -31.54
N ALA A 215 3.44 9.23 -32.76
CA ALA A 215 3.64 8.36 -33.94
C ALA A 215 5.09 7.89 -34.02
N PRO A 216 5.35 6.64 -34.47
CA PRO A 216 6.71 6.16 -34.66
C PRO A 216 7.43 6.93 -35.79
N ILE A 217 8.73 7.12 -35.64
CA ILE A 217 9.64 7.64 -36.66
C ILE A 217 10.19 6.47 -37.45
N THR A 218 10.35 6.63 -38.77
CA THR A 218 10.84 5.57 -39.65
C THR A 218 12.36 5.64 -39.92
N GLU A 219 12.98 6.80 -39.66
CA GLU A 219 14.38 7.06 -39.95
C GLU A 219 15.36 6.44 -38.93
N SER A 220 14.88 6.08 -37.75
CA SER A 220 15.68 5.43 -36.72
C SER A 220 14.84 4.38 -35.95
N SER A 221 15.48 3.33 -35.48
CA SER A 221 14.84 2.30 -34.67
C SER A 221 14.43 2.85 -33.31
N LEU A 222 13.42 2.22 -32.66
CA LEU A 222 13.05 2.60 -31.29
C LEU A 222 14.21 2.42 -30.31
N GLU A 223 15.04 1.41 -30.50
CA GLU A 223 16.23 1.14 -29.69
C GLU A 223 17.24 2.32 -29.78
N GLU A 224 17.58 2.78 -30.98
CA GLU A 224 18.46 3.94 -31.16
C GLU A 224 17.88 5.23 -30.58
N GLN A 225 16.56 5.42 -30.62
CA GLN A 225 15.90 6.57 -30.02
C GLN A 225 15.94 6.49 -28.49
N LEU A 226 15.72 5.32 -27.91
CA LEU A 226 15.83 5.06 -26.49
C LEU A 226 17.25 5.29 -25.98
N ASP A 227 18.25 4.76 -26.66
CA ASP A 227 19.66 4.94 -26.29
C ASP A 227 20.04 6.43 -26.26
N ARG A 228 19.59 7.21 -27.24
CA ARG A 228 19.79 8.65 -27.26
C ARG A 228 19.09 9.35 -26.08
N ALA A 229 17.84 9.02 -25.82
CA ALA A 229 17.09 9.59 -24.71
C ALA A 229 17.74 9.24 -23.35
N LEU A 230 18.10 7.96 -23.17
CA LEU A 230 18.74 7.48 -21.94
C LEU A 230 20.11 8.12 -21.69
N SER A 231 20.85 8.48 -22.75
CA SER A 231 22.17 9.15 -22.62
C SER A 231 22.08 10.54 -21.97
N HIS A 232 20.90 11.16 -21.96
CA HIS A 232 20.65 12.44 -21.28
C HIS A 232 20.28 12.28 -19.80
N LEU A 233 20.03 11.05 -19.34
CA LEU A 233 19.70 10.80 -17.94
C LEU A 233 20.98 10.73 -17.11
N SER A 234 21.01 11.44 -16.02
CA SER A 234 22.06 11.32 -15.01
C SER A 234 21.44 11.25 -13.63
N ALA A 235 21.85 10.28 -12.84
CA ALA A 235 21.45 10.16 -11.44
C ALA A 235 22.68 9.87 -10.59
N THR A 236 22.78 10.54 -9.45
CA THR A 236 23.75 10.16 -8.45
C THR A 236 23.13 9.10 -7.56
N LEU A 237 23.54 7.86 -7.78
CA LEU A 237 23.17 6.78 -6.89
C LEU A 237 23.84 7.02 -5.55
N THR A 238 23.09 7.47 -4.58
CA THR A 238 23.52 7.40 -3.19
C THR A 238 23.56 5.92 -2.84
N LYS A 239 24.76 5.33 -2.85
CA LYS A 239 24.95 4.06 -2.16
C LYS A 239 24.39 4.27 -0.75
N PRO A 240 23.53 3.39 -0.24
CA PRO A 240 23.33 3.39 1.18
C PRO A 240 24.73 3.35 1.77
N ASP A 241 25.02 4.17 2.77
CA ASP A 241 26.15 3.91 3.66
C ASP A 241 25.79 2.61 4.41
N LEU A 242 25.77 1.53 3.67
CA LEU A 242 25.93 0.21 4.20
C LEU A 242 27.34 0.27 4.80
N ALA A 243 27.42 0.36 6.10
CA ALA A 243 28.59 -0.20 6.77
C ALA A 243 28.79 -1.54 6.08
N VAL A 244 29.85 -1.62 5.28
CA VAL A 244 30.13 -2.75 4.40
C VAL A 244 30.05 -4.00 5.28
N VAL A 245 28.98 -4.75 5.14
CA VAL A 245 28.95 -6.12 5.60
C VAL A 245 29.72 -6.86 4.50
N GLU A 246 31.03 -6.93 4.66
CA GLU A 246 31.82 -7.88 3.91
C GLU A 246 31.18 -9.25 4.15
N GLU A 247 30.69 -9.87 3.08
CA GLU A 247 30.22 -11.26 3.12
C GLU A 247 31.42 -12.16 3.40
N GLU A 248 31.75 -12.32 4.68
CA GLU A 248 32.60 -13.43 5.08
C GLU A 248 31.76 -14.71 5.16
N PRO A 249 32.33 -15.85 4.70
CA PRO A 249 31.58 -17.08 4.44
C PRO A 249 31.04 -17.83 5.67
N ASP A 250 31.02 -17.25 6.85
CA ASP A 250 30.65 -17.97 8.10
C ASP A 250 29.79 -17.13 9.05
N MET A 251 28.75 -16.44 8.54
CA MET A 251 27.78 -15.84 9.46
C MET A 251 26.81 -16.91 9.96
N ALA A 252 26.70 -17.04 11.28
CA ALA A 252 25.78 -17.98 11.90
C ALA A 252 24.35 -17.65 11.50
N VAL A 253 23.77 -18.51 10.66
CA VAL A 253 22.35 -18.51 10.36
C VAL A 253 21.70 -19.52 11.30
N ILE A 254 20.76 -19.06 12.10
CA ILE A 254 20.01 -19.90 13.03
C ILE A 254 18.53 -19.91 12.64
N GLU A 255 17.81 -20.93 13.08
CA GLU A 255 16.37 -20.98 12.93
C GLU A 255 15.71 -19.80 13.64
N ALA A 256 14.67 -19.22 13.00
CA ALA A 256 14.00 -18.06 13.56
C ALA A 256 13.22 -18.44 14.81
N ASP A 257 13.38 -17.65 15.86
CA ASP A 257 12.51 -17.68 17.02
C ASP A 257 11.12 -17.16 16.61
N PRO A 258 10.04 -17.94 16.77
CA PRO A 258 8.69 -17.52 16.41
C PRO A 258 8.21 -16.24 17.12
N SER A 259 8.73 -15.95 18.31
CA SER A 259 8.38 -14.76 19.10
C SER A 259 8.98 -13.46 18.54
N VAL A 260 10.06 -13.55 17.76
CA VAL A 260 10.67 -12.38 17.11
C VAL A 260 9.87 -12.04 15.86
N ARG A 261 9.49 -10.78 15.68
CA ARG A 261 8.79 -10.33 14.46
C ARG A 261 9.64 -10.53 13.21
N ASN A 262 8.99 -10.85 12.09
CA ASN A 262 9.68 -10.90 10.81
C ASN A 262 10.20 -9.50 10.42
N PHE A 263 11.36 -9.45 9.79
CA PHE A 263 12.06 -8.20 9.43
C PHE A 263 12.34 -7.31 10.65
N SER A 264 12.83 -7.90 11.74
CA SER A 264 13.20 -7.17 12.94
C SER A 264 14.55 -7.62 13.47
N TYR A 265 15.27 -6.67 14.06
CA TYR A 265 16.47 -6.94 14.83
C TYR A 265 16.11 -7.57 16.19
N THR A 266 16.96 -8.46 16.66
CA THR A 266 16.84 -9.05 18.01
C THR A 266 18.20 -9.29 18.61
N LEU A 267 18.22 -9.41 19.95
CA LEU A 267 19.42 -9.78 20.71
C LEU A 267 19.31 -11.23 21.18
N LYS A 268 20.32 -12.02 20.85
CA LYS A 268 20.46 -13.39 21.36
C LYS A 268 21.91 -13.62 21.74
N ASP A 269 22.16 -14.05 22.99
CA ASP A 269 23.50 -14.28 23.53
C ASP A 269 24.45 -13.08 23.35
N GLY A 270 23.91 -11.85 23.49
CA GLY A 270 24.67 -10.59 23.35
C GLY A 270 24.98 -10.19 21.90
N LYS A 271 24.62 -11.01 20.92
CA LYS A 271 24.77 -10.74 19.49
C LYS A 271 23.50 -10.21 18.89
N ILE A 272 23.64 -9.39 17.85
CA ILE A 272 22.53 -8.82 17.10
C ILE A 272 22.20 -9.76 15.93
N TYR A 273 20.95 -10.16 15.84
CA TYR A 273 20.40 -10.93 14.71
C TYR A 273 19.32 -10.13 14.01
N PHE A 274 19.18 -10.37 12.71
CA PHE A 274 18.05 -9.87 11.92
C PHE A 274 17.23 -11.03 11.40
N ARG A 275 15.93 -11.05 11.72
CA ARG A 275 15.03 -12.10 11.28
C ARG A 275 14.54 -11.83 9.85
N THR A 276 14.66 -12.84 9.00
CA THR A 276 14.10 -12.86 7.66
C THR A 276 13.37 -14.19 7.45
N ASN A 277 12.05 -14.17 7.55
CA ASN A 277 11.18 -15.34 7.46
C ASN A 277 11.53 -16.41 8.53
N SER A 278 11.91 -17.61 8.09
CA SER A 278 12.20 -18.75 8.97
C SER A 278 13.64 -18.78 9.50
N VAL A 279 14.45 -17.76 9.24
CA VAL A 279 15.85 -17.71 9.67
C VAL A 279 16.22 -16.40 10.34
N MET A 280 17.19 -16.44 11.24
CA MET A 280 17.84 -15.25 11.82
C MET A 280 19.32 -15.28 11.47
N LYS A 281 19.80 -14.16 10.90
CA LYS A 281 21.18 -13.96 10.49
C LYS A 281 21.91 -13.07 11.48
N GLU A 282 23.08 -13.50 11.98
CA GLU A 282 23.93 -12.67 12.85
C GLU A 282 24.38 -11.41 12.09
N MET A 283 24.23 -10.24 12.69
CA MET A 283 24.61 -8.96 12.11
C MET A 283 25.93 -8.47 12.73
N ARG A 284 26.98 -8.42 11.94
CA ARG A 284 28.25 -7.82 12.36
C ARG A 284 28.24 -6.33 12.04
N LEU A 285 27.98 -5.53 13.04
CA LEU A 285 27.93 -4.08 12.94
C LEU A 285 29.16 -3.46 13.59
N GLY A 286 29.62 -2.33 13.06
CA GLY A 286 30.65 -1.53 13.75
C GLY A 286 30.17 -1.09 15.14
N VAL A 287 31.10 -0.83 16.06
CA VAL A 287 30.82 -0.57 17.49
C VAL A 287 29.71 0.47 17.69
N THR A 288 29.77 1.60 17.00
CA THR A 288 28.77 2.69 17.11
C THR A 288 27.41 2.25 16.59
N ALA A 289 27.36 1.56 15.45
CA ALA A 289 26.11 1.05 14.85
C ALA A 289 25.50 -0.03 15.74
N ALA A 290 26.30 -0.96 16.24
CA ALA A 290 25.83 -2.00 17.16
C ALA A 290 25.27 -1.42 18.47
N HIS A 291 25.91 -0.38 19.03
CA HIS A 291 25.42 0.30 20.22
C HIS A 291 24.06 0.98 19.94
N ARG A 292 23.95 1.67 18.81
CA ARG A 292 22.70 2.32 18.37
C ARG A 292 21.57 1.32 18.18
N VAL A 293 21.82 0.22 17.46
CA VAL A 293 20.83 -0.84 17.23
C VAL A 293 20.36 -1.47 18.54
N ARG A 294 21.26 -1.77 19.50
CA ARG A 294 20.85 -2.32 20.79
C ARG A 294 19.91 -1.39 21.56
N GLN A 295 20.18 -0.10 21.54
CA GLN A 295 19.33 0.87 22.24
C GLN A 295 17.97 1.03 21.53
N LEU A 296 17.93 1.00 20.19
CA LEU A 296 16.67 1.05 19.43
C LEU A 296 15.83 -0.22 19.62
N ILE A 297 16.46 -1.41 19.73
CA ILE A 297 15.76 -2.63 20.12
C ILE A 297 15.10 -2.45 21.50
N ALA A 298 15.83 -1.96 22.50
CA ALA A 298 15.27 -1.76 23.83
C ALA A 298 14.12 -0.75 23.85
N LEU A 299 14.24 0.36 23.09
CA LEU A 299 13.17 1.34 22.93
C LEU A 299 11.94 0.71 22.28
N ARG A 300 12.12 -0.01 21.16
CA ARG A 300 11.06 -0.69 20.44
C ARG A 300 10.30 -1.66 21.33
N ASP A 301 11.02 -2.49 22.05
CA ASP A 301 10.42 -3.51 22.90
C ASP A 301 9.60 -2.86 24.02
N THR A 302 10.10 -1.77 24.63
CA THR A 302 9.35 -1.00 25.63
C THR A 302 8.12 -0.31 25.02
N VAL A 303 8.20 0.22 23.80
CA VAL A 303 7.01 0.78 23.11
C VAL A 303 5.96 -0.30 22.87
N HIS A 304 6.36 -1.48 22.39
CA HIS A 304 5.43 -2.59 22.18
C HIS A 304 4.79 -3.05 23.51
N GLU A 305 5.58 -3.16 24.58
CA GLU A 305 5.08 -3.51 25.92
C GLU A 305 4.07 -2.46 26.42
N LEU A 306 4.37 -1.17 26.24
CA LEU A 306 3.47 -0.08 26.62
C LEU A 306 2.16 -0.08 25.80
N LEU A 307 2.25 -0.31 24.49
CA LEU A 307 1.07 -0.40 23.64
C LEU A 307 0.20 -1.61 24.03
N GLN A 308 0.82 -2.77 24.28
CA GLN A 308 0.12 -3.96 24.70
C GLN A 308 -0.54 -3.77 26.09
N ALA A 309 0.20 -3.18 27.04
CA ALA A 309 -0.35 -2.87 28.36
C ALA A 309 -1.56 -1.92 28.30
N GLN A 310 -1.58 -0.97 27.34
CA GLN A 310 -2.73 -0.10 27.10
C GLN A 310 -3.91 -0.86 26.47
N LEU A 311 -3.65 -1.76 25.53
CA LEU A 311 -4.67 -2.63 24.91
C LEU A 311 -5.29 -3.57 25.91
N ASP A 312 -4.50 -4.13 26.82
CA ASP A 312 -4.93 -5.04 27.88
C ASP A 312 -5.58 -4.31 29.07
N ASP A 313 -5.75 -2.99 28.96
CA ASP A 313 -6.32 -2.11 30.00
C ASP A 313 -5.61 -2.27 31.37
N GLN A 314 -4.29 -2.44 31.34
CA GLN A 314 -3.49 -2.54 32.58
C GLN A 314 -3.63 -1.30 33.48
N PRO A 315 -3.46 -1.42 34.78
CA PRO A 315 -3.58 -0.29 35.71
C PRO A 315 -2.67 0.88 35.35
N ASP A 316 -3.12 2.11 35.63
CA ASP A 316 -2.35 3.33 35.31
C ASP A 316 -0.94 3.35 35.94
N ALA A 317 -0.75 2.72 37.10
CA ALA A 317 0.56 2.59 37.74
C ALA A 317 1.55 1.85 36.82
N GLU A 318 1.13 0.79 36.14
CA GLU A 318 1.95 0.04 35.20
C GLU A 318 2.22 0.83 33.92
N ILE A 319 1.21 1.51 33.40
CA ILE A 319 1.37 2.42 32.27
C ILE A 319 2.40 3.52 32.58
N HIS A 320 2.32 4.14 33.74
CA HIS A 320 3.29 5.17 34.16
C HIS A 320 4.69 4.60 34.37
N ARG A 321 4.82 3.37 34.86
CA ARG A 321 6.13 2.68 34.98
C ARG A 321 6.78 2.54 33.62
N LEU A 322 6.04 2.04 32.63
CA LEU A 322 6.50 1.85 31.25
C LEU A 322 6.81 3.18 30.56
N GLN A 323 5.98 4.20 30.74
CA GLN A 323 6.24 5.55 30.24
C GLN A 323 7.53 6.15 30.80
N THR A 324 7.77 5.97 32.08
CA THR A 324 9.03 6.42 32.75
C THR A 324 10.24 5.68 32.21
N GLN A 325 10.13 4.36 32.01
CA GLN A 325 11.16 3.54 31.40
C GLN A 325 11.46 3.98 29.96
N LEU A 326 10.42 4.16 29.16
CA LEU A 326 10.53 4.61 27.77
C LEU A 326 11.23 5.98 27.70
N LYS A 327 10.82 6.93 28.56
CA LYS A 327 11.43 8.27 28.59
C LYS A 327 12.91 8.20 28.94
N LYS A 328 13.28 7.41 29.94
CA LYS A 328 14.69 7.21 30.33
C LYS A 328 15.53 6.63 29.18
N GLN A 329 15.01 5.61 28.50
CA GLN A 329 15.69 4.99 27.36
C GLN A 329 15.82 5.97 26.20
N TYR A 330 14.78 6.74 25.90
CA TYR A 330 14.77 7.77 24.87
C TYR A 330 15.82 8.87 25.16
N ASP A 331 15.87 9.37 26.38
CA ASP A 331 16.85 10.40 26.77
C ASP A 331 18.30 9.86 26.69
N THR A 332 18.50 8.63 27.09
CA THR A 332 19.82 7.95 26.97
C THR A 332 20.22 7.80 25.50
N TYR A 333 19.29 7.39 24.66
CA TYR A 333 19.52 7.23 23.23
C TYR A 333 19.86 8.57 22.55
N THR A 334 19.01 9.58 22.77
CA THR A 334 19.16 10.88 22.12
C THR A 334 20.40 11.65 22.56
N HIS A 335 20.81 11.46 23.81
CA HIS A 335 22.08 12.02 24.31
C HIS A 335 23.30 11.42 23.59
N ALA A 336 23.27 10.13 23.28
CA ALA A 336 24.39 9.43 22.65
C ALA A 336 24.40 9.52 21.12
N HIS A 337 23.24 9.58 20.49
CA HIS A 337 23.08 9.34 19.05
C HIS A 337 22.28 10.42 18.30
N GLY A 338 21.71 11.40 19.01
CA GLY A 338 20.77 12.36 18.42
C GLY A 338 19.37 11.78 18.22
N LEU A 339 18.55 12.47 17.45
CA LEU A 339 17.15 12.09 17.24
C LEU A 339 16.98 10.73 16.56
N ILE A 340 15.88 10.04 16.86
CA ILE A 340 15.49 8.79 16.16
C ILE A 340 15.23 9.09 14.68
N ASN A 341 14.63 10.25 14.37
CA ASN A 341 14.42 10.71 13.00
C ASN A 341 15.71 11.20 12.30
N SER A 342 16.90 11.00 12.91
CA SER A 342 18.17 11.37 12.27
C SER A 342 18.58 10.35 11.20
N ARG A 343 19.33 10.83 10.18
CA ARG A 343 19.91 9.98 9.14
C ARG A 343 20.74 8.81 9.72
N GLY A 344 21.48 9.03 10.81
CA GLY A 344 22.29 7.99 11.43
C GLY A 344 21.46 6.87 12.07
N SER A 345 20.28 7.20 12.62
CA SER A 345 19.33 6.23 13.17
C SER A 345 18.64 5.46 12.04
N ALA A 346 18.23 6.15 10.98
CA ALA A 346 17.65 5.53 9.79
C ALA A 346 18.59 4.48 9.19
N LEU A 347 19.85 4.86 8.92
CA LEU A 347 20.85 3.94 8.37
C LEU A 347 21.11 2.70 9.23
N ALA A 348 20.96 2.82 10.54
CA ALA A 348 21.22 1.71 11.45
C ALA A 348 20.01 0.78 11.66
N PHE A 349 18.77 1.29 11.50
CA PHE A 349 17.57 0.58 11.97
C PHE A 349 16.36 0.63 11.03
N GLN A 350 16.44 1.30 9.87
CA GLN A 350 15.31 1.42 8.93
C GLN A 350 14.80 0.08 8.40
N ASP A 351 15.62 -0.96 8.44
CA ASP A 351 15.24 -2.32 8.02
C ASP A 351 14.35 -3.03 9.05
N ASP A 352 14.28 -2.51 10.29
CA ASP A 352 13.37 -3.04 11.32
C ASP A 352 11.94 -2.62 11.03
N SER A 353 11.02 -3.58 11.04
CA SER A 353 9.59 -3.38 10.76
C SER A 353 8.91 -2.35 11.68
N SER A 354 9.52 -2.05 12.82
CA SER A 354 9.01 -1.09 13.81
C SER A 354 9.75 0.25 13.80
N TYR A 355 10.66 0.49 12.84
CA TYR A 355 11.43 1.74 12.82
C TYR A 355 10.54 2.99 12.77
N TYR A 356 9.50 2.99 11.92
CA TYR A 356 8.58 4.12 11.82
C TYR A 356 7.71 4.32 13.07
N LEU A 357 7.42 3.25 13.79
CA LEU A 357 6.79 3.35 15.10
C LEU A 357 7.71 4.11 16.09
N LEU A 358 9.01 3.85 16.06
CA LEU A 358 9.96 4.60 16.86
C LEU A 358 10.09 6.07 16.39
N CYS A 359 10.08 6.32 15.10
CA CYS A 359 10.09 7.68 14.57
C CYS A 359 8.88 8.50 15.03
N SER A 360 7.71 7.86 15.23
CA SER A 360 6.50 8.53 15.72
C SER A 360 6.58 9.00 17.18
N LEU A 361 7.62 8.63 17.91
CA LEU A 361 7.89 9.16 19.25
C LEU A 361 8.31 10.62 19.23
N GLU A 362 8.79 11.12 18.09
CA GLU A 362 9.27 12.49 17.90
C GLU A 362 8.37 13.26 16.94
N ASN A 363 7.91 14.44 17.38
CA ASN A 363 7.26 15.41 16.52
C ASN A 363 8.33 16.34 15.97
N VAL A 364 8.71 16.17 14.71
CA VAL A 364 9.74 16.97 14.04
C VAL A 364 9.11 17.96 13.05
N ASP A 365 9.77 19.08 12.79
CA ASP A 365 9.38 20.02 11.73
C ASP A 365 9.94 19.60 10.37
N GLU A 366 9.62 20.39 9.33
CA GLU A 366 10.05 20.16 7.95
C GLU A 366 11.58 20.14 7.79
N ASN A 367 12.31 20.75 8.72
CA ASN A 367 13.77 20.79 8.75
C ASN A 367 14.38 19.65 9.61
N GLY A 368 13.55 18.75 10.15
CA GLY A 368 13.99 17.67 11.02
C GLY A 368 14.33 18.12 12.44
N LYS A 369 13.90 19.31 12.88
CA LYS A 369 14.10 19.79 14.25
C LYS A 369 12.97 19.34 15.14
N LEU A 370 13.31 18.84 16.34
CA LEU A 370 12.34 18.38 17.32
C LEU A 370 11.46 19.54 17.81
N LYS A 371 10.14 19.41 17.62
CA LYS A 371 9.09 20.29 18.19
C LYS A 371 8.61 19.82 19.56
N GLY A 372 8.61 18.52 19.78
CA GLY A 372 8.13 17.89 21.00
C GLY A 372 8.11 16.37 20.90
N LEU A 373 7.77 15.73 21.99
CA LEU A 373 7.58 14.29 22.04
C LEU A 373 6.09 13.94 21.86
N SER A 374 5.82 12.72 21.40
CA SER A 374 4.46 12.22 21.25
C SER A 374 3.78 12.01 22.59
N ASP A 375 2.46 12.03 22.61
CA ASP A 375 1.63 11.92 23.82
C ASP A 375 1.82 10.57 24.56
N ILE A 376 2.34 9.53 23.92
CA ILE A 376 2.56 8.21 24.52
C ILE A 376 3.47 8.26 25.75
N PHE A 377 4.36 9.25 25.85
CA PHE A 377 5.25 9.42 27.00
C PHE A 377 4.53 9.86 28.28
N THR A 378 3.34 10.47 28.15
CA THR A 378 2.65 11.14 29.29
C THR A 378 1.19 10.78 29.40
N LYS A 379 0.57 10.26 28.35
CA LYS A 379 -0.87 9.96 28.30
C LYS A 379 -1.10 8.54 27.81
N ARG A 380 -2.24 7.96 28.19
CA ARG A 380 -2.77 6.77 27.57
C ARG A 380 -3.26 7.13 26.16
N THR A 381 -2.66 6.55 25.11
CA THR A 381 -2.97 6.84 23.70
C THR A 381 -3.93 5.83 23.08
N ILE A 382 -4.03 4.65 23.68
CA ILE A 382 -4.97 3.59 23.29
C ILE A 382 -5.89 3.31 24.48
N ARG A 383 -7.18 3.24 24.21
CA ARG A 383 -8.17 2.70 25.14
C ARG A 383 -8.65 1.37 24.59
N SER A 384 -8.64 0.34 25.41
CA SER A 384 -9.27 -0.94 25.08
C SER A 384 -10.76 -0.65 24.85
N THR A 385 -11.24 -0.95 23.65
CA THR A 385 -12.69 -1.00 23.42
C THR A 385 -13.12 -2.34 24.03
N LYS A 386 -13.56 -2.30 25.30
CA LYS A 386 -14.25 -3.47 25.86
C LYS A 386 -15.44 -3.74 24.96
N PRO A 387 -15.67 -4.99 24.53
CA PRO A 387 -16.92 -5.34 23.89
C PRO A 387 -18.04 -4.82 24.78
N ALA A 388 -19.03 -4.19 24.18
CA ALA A 388 -20.19 -3.74 24.94
C ALA A 388 -20.81 -4.96 25.62
N ASP A 389 -21.05 -4.88 26.92
CA ASP A 389 -21.67 -5.95 27.70
C ASP A 389 -23.17 -5.75 27.84
N HIS A 390 -23.69 -4.58 27.43
CA HIS A 390 -25.09 -4.21 27.48
C HIS A 390 -25.45 -3.20 26.39
N ALA A 391 -26.70 -3.29 25.93
CA ALA A 391 -27.34 -2.31 25.05
C ALA A 391 -28.75 -2.02 25.52
N ASP A 392 -29.12 -0.75 25.64
CA ASP A 392 -30.44 -0.33 26.16
C ASP A 392 -31.56 -0.59 25.15
N THR A 393 -31.27 -0.49 23.87
CA THR A 393 -32.24 -0.65 22.78
C THR A 393 -31.79 -1.69 21.75
N ALA A 394 -32.73 -2.25 20.99
CA ALA A 394 -32.40 -3.14 19.86
C ALA A 394 -31.61 -2.42 18.78
N SER A 395 -31.79 -1.12 18.57
CA SER A 395 -31.01 -0.31 17.62
C SER A 395 -29.57 -0.15 18.07
N ASP A 396 -29.27 0.02 19.35
CA ASP A 396 -27.92 0.08 19.89
C ASP A 396 -27.25 -1.29 19.74
N ALA A 397 -27.96 -2.38 20.03
CA ALA A 397 -27.47 -3.74 19.86
C ALA A 397 -27.16 -4.07 18.39
N LEU A 398 -28.00 -3.59 17.45
CA LEU A 398 -27.77 -3.73 16.03
C LEU A 398 -26.50 -2.98 15.60
N ALA A 399 -26.33 -1.74 16.06
CA ALA A 399 -25.12 -0.95 15.74
C ALA A 399 -23.84 -1.64 16.25
N LEU A 400 -23.88 -2.20 17.47
CA LEU A 400 -22.79 -2.99 18.04
C LEU A 400 -22.54 -4.28 17.25
N SER A 401 -23.61 -5.01 16.87
CA SER A 401 -23.51 -6.23 16.07
C SER A 401 -22.84 -5.97 14.72
N ILE A 402 -23.27 -4.94 14.00
CA ILE A 402 -22.65 -4.55 12.73
C ILE A 402 -21.20 -4.10 12.93
N GLY A 403 -20.92 -3.31 13.98
CA GLY A 403 -19.59 -2.80 14.27
C GLY A 403 -18.56 -3.90 14.64
N GLU A 404 -18.99 -4.93 15.40
CA GLU A 404 -18.10 -5.95 15.96
C GLU A 404 -18.11 -7.27 15.17
N LYS A 405 -19.28 -7.65 14.60
CA LYS A 405 -19.49 -8.92 13.90
C LYS A 405 -19.62 -8.76 12.38
N ALA A 406 -19.79 -7.52 11.90
CA ALA A 406 -20.04 -7.19 10.50
C ALA A 406 -21.34 -7.85 9.92
N CYS A 407 -22.26 -8.25 10.75
CA CYS A 407 -23.55 -8.85 10.37
C CYS A 407 -24.60 -8.63 11.47
N VAL A 408 -25.84 -8.95 11.17
CA VAL A 408 -26.92 -9.02 12.16
C VAL A 408 -26.80 -10.34 12.91
N ASP A 409 -26.08 -10.35 14.03
CA ASP A 409 -25.90 -11.53 14.90
C ASP A 409 -26.99 -11.51 15.99
N MET A 410 -28.12 -12.18 15.74
CA MET A 410 -29.27 -12.19 16.64
C MET A 410 -28.93 -12.73 18.04
N PRO A 411 -28.19 -13.85 18.20
CA PRO A 411 -27.76 -14.33 19.51
C PRO A 411 -26.96 -13.28 20.29
N TYR A 412 -26.08 -12.54 19.64
CA TYR A 412 -25.29 -11.48 20.24
C TYR A 412 -26.18 -10.31 20.68
N MET A 413 -27.13 -9.88 19.83
CA MET A 413 -28.07 -8.82 20.15
C MET A 413 -29.00 -9.20 21.32
N MET A 414 -29.45 -10.43 21.38
CA MET A 414 -30.22 -10.97 22.52
C MET A 414 -29.41 -10.94 23.83
N GLN A 415 -28.12 -11.32 23.75
CA GLN A 415 -27.22 -11.27 24.91
C GLN A 415 -27.03 -9.85 25.41
N LEU A 416 -26.84 -8.86 24.50
CA LEU A 416 -26.62 -7.47 24.86
C LEU A 416 -27.86 -6.80 25.48
N THR A 417 -29.05 -7.09 24.95
CA THR A 417 -30.30 -6.43 25.36
C THR A 417 -31.06 -7.15 26.42
N GLY A 418 -30.81 -8.45 26.61
CA GLY A 418 -31.63 -9.32 27.44
C GLY A 418 -33.05 -9.57 26.90
N LYS A 419 -33.34 -9.15 25.65
CA LYS A 419 -34.61 -9.32 24.96
C LYS A 419 -34.67 -10.61 24.16
N SER A 420 -35.87 -11.11 23.91
CA SER A 420 -36.10 -12.20 22.97
C SER A 420 -35.94 -11.78 21.52
N GLU A 421 -35.75 -12.74 20.63
CA GLU A 421 -35.68 -12.51 19.18
C GLU A 421 -36.91 -11.77 18.66
N ASP A 422 -38.12 -12.20 19.09
CA ASP A 422 -39.39 -11.57 18.68
C ASP A 422 -39.47 -10.11 19.09
N GLU A 423 -39.00 -9.75 20.29
CA GLU A 423 -38.98 -8.37 20.77
C GLU A 423 -37.99 -7.51 19.97
N ILE A 424 -36.81 -8.04 19.66
CA ILE A 424 -35.80 -7.34 18.83
C ILE A 424 -36.34 -7.13 17.43
N VAL A 425 -36.92 -8.15 16.80
CA VAL A 425 -37.51 -8.06 15.45
C VAL A 425 -38.66 -7.06 15.42
N ALA A 426 -39.51 -7.05 16.45
CA ALA A 426 -40.62 -6.09 16.56
C ALA A 426 -40.11 -4.63 16.65
N GLU A 427 -39.06 -4.39 17.45
CA GLU A 427 -38.46 -3.07 17.61
C GLU A 427 -37.74 -2.61 16.34
N LEU A 428 -37.15 -3.54 15.56
CA LEU A 428 -36.39 -3.26 14.36
C LEU A 428 -37.18 -3.52 13.05
N THR A 429 -38.51 -3.51 13.14
CA THR A 429 -39.37 -3.68 11.97
C THR A 429 -39.04 -2.64 10.89
N GLY A 430 -38.72 -3.11 9.67
CA GLY A 430 -38.31 -2.27 8.55
C GLY A 430 -36.83 -1.85 8.58
N VAL A 431 -36.09 -2.19 9.63
CA VAL A 431 -34.64 -1.95 9.75
C VAL A 431 -33.83 -3.23 9.46
N ILE A 432 -34.36 -4.38 9.91
CA ILE A 432 -33.82 -5.71 9.58
C ILE A 432 -34.90 -6.55 8.92
N PHE A 433 -34.45 -7.50 8.08
CA PHE A 433 -35.30 -8.42 7.32
C PHE A 433 -34.71 -9.83 7.39
N ASP A 434 -35.52 -10.87 7.63
CA ASP A 434 -35.11 -12.26 7.49
C ASP A 434 -35.23 -12.69 6.03
N ASP A 435 -34.14 -13.24 5.45
CA ASP A 435 -34.18 -13.74 4.07
C ASP A 435 -34.87 -15.11 4.04
N PRO A 436 -36.02 -15.24 3.31
CA PRO A 436 -36.71 -16.53 3.23
C PRO A 436 -35.88 -17.67 2.63
N LEU A 437 -34.82 -17.37 1.87
CA LEU A 437 -33.96 -18.33 1.20
C LEU A 437 -32.78 -18.77 2.07
N GLU A 438 -32.42 -17.97 3.06
CA GLU A 438 -31.24 -18.23 3.89
C GLU A 438 -31.62 -18.81 5.25
N LYS A 439 -30.83 -19.79 5.68
CA LYS A 439 -30.96 -20.40 7.01
C LYS A 439 -29.60 -20.44 7.67
N ASN A 440 -29.54 -20.17 8.96
CA ASN A 440 -28.36 -20.35 9.76
C ASN A 440 -28.02 -21.86 9.94
N ALA A 441 -26.88 -22.18 10.52
CA ALA A 441 -26.42 -23.55 10.73
C ALA A 441 -27.40 -24.43 11.55
N GLU A 442 -28.29 -23.81 12.31
CA GLU A 442 -29.29 -24.45 13.17
C GLU A 442 -30.68 -24.51 12.50
N GLY A 443 -30.79 -23.99 11.26
CA GLY A 443 -32.03 -23.95 10.48
C GLY A 443 -32.95 -22.78 10.80
N GLY A 444 -32.51 -21.85 11.65
CA GLY A 444 -33.21 -20.61 11.99
C GLY A 444 -33.07 -19.52 10.90
N PRO A 445 -33.74 -18.36 11.06
CA PRO A 445 -33.67 -17.26 10.15
C PRO A 445 -32.27 -16.60 10.13
N VAL A 446 -31.89 -16.06 8.98
CA VAL A 446 -30.75 -15.17 8.81
C VAL A 446 -31.26 -13.76 8.55
N TYR A 447 -30.84 -12.82 9.37
CA TYR A 447 -31.27 -11.42 9.29
C TYR A 447 -30.24 -10.58 8.56
N HIS A 448 -30.73 -9.69 7.69
CA HIS A 448 -29.96 -8.67 6.99
C HIS A 448 -30.46 -7.28 7.34
N THR A 449 -29.59 -6.28 7.24
CA THR A 449 -30.01 -4.89 7.32
C THR A 449 -30.91 -4.52 6.14
N ALA A 450 -31.73 -3.47 6.27
CA ALA A 450 -32.56 -2.96 5.18
C ALA A 450 -31.71 -2.65 3.92
N ASP A 451 -30.54 -2.04 4.11
CA ASP A 451 -29.63 -1.68 3.00
C ASP A 451 -29.12 -2.92 2.25
N GLU A 452 -28.85 -4.03 2.94
CA GLU A 452 -28.45 -5.29 2.33
C GLU A 452 -29.64 -6.00 1.67
N TYR A 453 -30.74 -6.10 2.38
CA TYR A 453 -31.90 -6.84 1.91
C TYR A 453 -32.57 -6.15 0.71
N LEU A 454 -32.72 -4.83 0.74
CA LEU A 454 -33.37 -4.03 -0.28
C LEU A 454 -32.45 -3.60 -1.42
N SER A 455 -31.30 -4.27 -1.57
CA SER A 455 -30.32 -4.04 -2.65
C SER A 455 -30.05 -5.30 -3.49
N GLY A 456 -29.29 -5.14 -4.57
CA GLY A 456 -28.96 -6.23 -5.48
C GLY A 456 -30.12 -6.64 -6.40
N ASN A 457 -30.41 -7.93 -6.52
CA ASN A 457 -31.50 -8.41 -7.38
C ASN A 457 -32.87 -8.33 -6.68
N VAL A 458 -33.34 -7.11 -6.47
CA VAL A 458 -34.63 -6.84 -5.78
C VAL A 458 -35.86 -7.41 -6.50
N ARG A 459 -35.80 -7.63 -7.83
CA ARG A 459 -36.90 -8.26 -8.57
C ARG A 459 -37.07 -9.72 -8.17
N LYS A 460 -35.96 -10.46 -8.12
CA LYS A 460 -35.97 -11.85 -7.66
C LYS A 460 -36.34 -11.98 -6.19
N LYS A 461 -35.82 -11.08 -5.34
CA LYS A 461 -36.19 -11.04 -3.91
C LYS A 461 -37.67 -10.79 -3.71
N LEU A 462 -38.31 -9.93 -4.51
CA LEU A 462 -39.75 -9.67 -4.46
C LEU A 462 -40.58 -10.92 -4.83
N GLU A 463 -40.17 -11.66 -5.87
CA GLU A 463 -40.84 -12.92 -6.24
C GLU A 463 -40.80 -13.93 -5.08
N VAL A 464 -39.65 -14.08 -4.44
CA VAL A 464 -39.46 -14.97 -3.30
C VAL A 464 -40.29 -14.51 -2.10
N ALA A 465 -40.24 -13.22 -1.77
CA ALA A 465 -41.00 -12.64 -0.68
C ALA A 465 -42.52 -12.82 -0.86
N ARG A 466 -43.04 -12.70 -2.07
CA ARG A 466 -44.47 -12.97 -2.38
C ARG A 466 -44.84 -14.42 -2.16
N LEU A 467 -43.99 -15.37 -2.55
CA LEU A 467 -44.20 -16.79 -2.30
C LEU A 467 -44.18 -17.10 -0.79
N ALA A 468 -43.23 -16.51 -0.05
CA ALA A 468 -43.12 -16.64 1.39
C ALA A 468 -44.35 -16.02 2.10
N ALA A 469 -44.82 -14.82 1.69
CA ALA A 469 -45.97 -14.15 2.24
C ALA A 469 -47.31 -14.90 2.01
N ALA A 470 -47.39 -15.74 0.98
CA ALA A 470 -48.54 -16.61 0.74
C ALA A 470 -48.64 -17.75 1.76
N GLN A 471 -47.51 -18.13 2.37
CA GLN A 471 -47.42 -19.20 3.36
C GLN A 471 -47.37 -18.65 4.80
N ASP A 472 -46.70 -17.51 4.99
CA ASP A 472 -46.51 -16.88 6.28
C ASP A 472 -46.73 -15.35 6.18
N SER A 473 -47.70 -14.87 6.91
CA SER A 473 -48.11 -13.45 6.86
C SER A 473 -47.06 -12.45 7.38
N ARG A 474 -46.04 -12.89 8.10
CA ARG A 474 -44.94 -12.02 8.59
C ARG A 474 -44.11 -11.45 7.44
N PHE A 475 -44.05 -12.12 6.29
CA PHE A 475 -43.36 -11.63 5.09
C PHE A 475 -44.12 -10.58 4.28
N ARG A 476 -45.32 -10.14 4.71
CA ARG A 476 -46.05 -9.06 3.99
C ARG A 476 -45.28 -7.74 4.00
N GLY A 477 -44.65 -7.38 5.12
CA GLY A 477 -43.81 -6.19 5.21
C GLY A 477 -42.59 -6.23 4.28
N HIS A 478 -42.05 -7.44 4.01
CA HIS A 478 -40.96 -7.62 3.03
C HIS A 478 -41.42 -7.31 1.60
N VAL A 479 -42.63 -7.75 1.24
CA VAL A 479 -43.20 -7.46 -0.08
C VAL A 479 -43.40 -5.96 -0.25
N GLU A 480 -44.00 -5.29 0.72
CA GLU A 480 -44.22 -3.83 0.69
C GLU A 480 -42.90 -3.05 0.56
N ALA A 481 -41.87 -3.42 1.33
CA ALA A 481 -40.56 -2.79 1.29
C ALA A 481 -39.85 -3.01 -0.07
N LEU A 482 -39.89 -4.25 -0.59
CA LEU A 482 -39.28 -4.60 -1.87
C LEU A 482 -40.02 -3.96 -3.07
N GLU A 483 -41.34 -3.74 -2.99
CA GLU A 483 -42.10 -3.03 -4.04
C GLU A 483 -41.67 -1.57 -4.15
N GLN A 484 -41.33 -0.92 -3.04
CA GLN A 484 -40.89 0.49 -3.03
C GLN A 484 -39.52 0.71 -3.68
N VAL A 485 -38.65 -0.29 -3.68
CA VAL A 485 -37.29 -0.20 -4.20
C VAL A 485 -37.12 -0.83 -5.59
N GLN A 486 -38.23 -1.21 -6.24
CA GLN A 486 -38.17 -1.73 -7.61
C GLN A 486 -37.61 -0.68 -8.61
N PRO A 487 -36.66 -1.06 -9.45
CA PRO A 487 -36.18 -0.16 -10.49
C PRO A 487 -37.32 0.18 -11.44
N LYS A 488 -37.47 1.47 -11.76
CA LYS A 488 -38.42 1.91 -12.82
C LYS A 488 -37.93 1.36 -14.12
N ASP A 489 -38.85 0.82 -14.93
CA ASP A 489 -38.55 0.46 -16.30
C ASP A 489 -38.15 1.74 -17.09
N LEU A 490 -37.09 1.63 -17.85
CA LEU A 490 -36.66 2.71 -18.74
C LEU A 490 -37.70 2.81 -19.86
N ASP A 491 -38.34 3.98 -20.01
CA ASP A 491 -39.21 4.32 -21.16
C ASP A 491 -38.43 4.34 -22.47
#